data_a1deeb25b62e72edb63315dded4d4b53
#
_entry.id   a1deeb25b62e72edb63315dded4d4b53
#
_cell.length_a   1.000
_cell.length_b   1.000
_cell.length_c   1.000
_cell.angle_alpha   90.00
_cell.angle_beta   90.00
_cell.angle_gamma   90.00
#
_symmetry.space_group_name_H-M   'P 1'
#
loop_
_entity.id
_entity.type
_entity.pdbx_description
1 polymer ?
#
loop_
_entity_poly.entity_id
_entity_poly.type
_entity_poly.pdbx_seq_one_letter_code
_entity_poly.pdbx_strand_id
1 'polypeptide(L)'
;MSHSKKSLAIGLSQIISTLMEISKIEKIENERKKSEIKALQRQINPHFLFNALNTITSFIRINPDKARKLIINLSTYMRYNLEVNDNLIDINKELEQVKAYVEIEKARFGDKLTVLYDIDENIEAKIPSLTIQPLVENAIIHGIRKNGGCGTVVIGVKKEDGYTRVWVENDGIAIDLDVIKKVYS
;
A
#
# COMPACT_ATOMS: atom_id res chain seq x y z
N MET A 1 45.84 42.13 24.38
CA MET A 1 44.44 41.69 24.59
C MET A 1 44.34 40.89 25.85
N SER A 2 43.48 41.30 26.81
CA SER A 2 43.39 40.69 28.15
C SER A 2 42.93 39.21 28.03
N HIS A 3 43.52 38.32 28.85
CA HIS A 3 43.19 36.90 29.00
C HIS A 3 41.68 36.69 29.16
N SER A 4 40.98 37.57 29.85
CA SER A 4 39.52 37.57 30.04
C SER A 4 38.73 37.69 28.73
N LYS A 5 39.15 38.52 27.77
CA LYS A 5 38.46 38.67 26.47
C LYS A 5 38.59 37.42 25.60
N LYS A 6 39.74 36.72 25.71
CA LYS A 6 39.99 35.49 24.96
C LYS A 6 39.14 34.32 25.49
N SER A 7 39.01 34.18 26.81
CA SER A 7 38.15 33.18 27.44
C SER A 7 36.69 33.41 27.14
N LEU A 8 36.21 34.67 27.13
CA LEU A 8 34.83 35.00 26.77
C LEU A 8 34.54 34.67 25.32
N ALA A 9 35.46 34.98 24.40
CA ALA A 9 35.31 34.66 22.99
C ALA A 9 35.23 33.15 22.72
N ILE A 10 36.03 32.34 23.42
CA ILE A 10 36.00 30.87 23.34
C ILE A 10 34.65 30.34 23.86
N GLY A 11 34.19 30.84 25.03
CA GLY A 11 32.90 30.42 25.60
C GLY A 11 31.72 30.75 24.69
N LEU A 12 31.71 31.94 24.10
CA LEU A 12 30.68 32.33 23.13
C LEU A 12 30.73 31.46 21.87
N SER A 13 31.92 31.15 21.36
CA SER A 13 32.09 30.26 20.20
C SER A 13 31.56 28.86 20.47
N GLN A 14 31.80 28.31 21.66
CA GLN A 14 31.28 27.00 22.07
C GLN A 14 29.75 27.00 22.18
N ILE A 15 29.19 28.04 22.80
CA ILE A 15 27.72 28.17 22.89
C ILE A 15 27.08 28.24 21.49
N ILE A 16 27.63 29.06 20.60
CA ILE A 16 27.14 29.19 19.23
C ILE A 16 27.23 27.84 18.50
N SER A 17 28.37 27.14 18.63
CA SER A 17 28.57 25.82 18.02
C SER A 17 27.53 24.82 18.53
N THR A 18 27.30 24.76 19.84
CA THR A 18 26.30 23.87 20.44
C THR A 18 24.89 24.22 19.99
N LEU A 19 24.53 25.51 19.91
CA LEU A 19 23.21 25.93 19.40
C LEU A 19 23.01 25.56 17.92
N MET A 20 24.06 25.68 17.10
CA MET A 20 24.03 25.25 15.70
C MET A 20 23.85 23.73 15.55
N GLU A 21 24.52 22.95 16.41
CA GLU A 21 24.35 21.49 16.44
C GLU A 21 22.94 21.09 16.86
N ILE A 22 22.37 21.71 17.89
CA ILE A 22 21.00 21.47 18.35
C ILE A 22 20.02 21.80 17.21
N SER A 23 20.14 22.96 16.58
CA SER A 23 19.30 23.37 15.46
C SER A 23 19.41 22.41 14.28
N LYS A 24 20.61 21.87 14.00
CA LYS A 24 20.80 20.87 12.94
C LYS A 24 20.13 19.54 13.27
N ILE A 25 20.21 19.09 14.52
CA ILE A 25 19.56 17.86 14.99
C ILE A 25 18.03 18.01 14.89
N GLU A 26 17.46 19.12 15.37
CA GLU A 26 16.02 19.39 15.26
C GLU A 26 15.54 19.40 13.80
N LYS A 27 16.32 20.00 12.90
CA LYS A 27 15.99 20.01 11.47
C LYS A 27 15.96 18.61 10.87
N ILE A 28 16.98 17.77 11.18
CA ILE A 28 17.07 16.38 10.72
C ILE A 28 15.87 15.58 11.26
N GLU A 29 15.53 15.73 12.53
CA GLU A 29 14.41 15.03 13.16
C GLU A 29 13.05 15.43 12.53
N ASN A 30 12.85 16.72 12.24
CA ASN A 30 11.67 17.21 11.55
C ASN A 30 11.58 16.71 10.11
N GLU A 31 12.70 16.64 9.39
CA GLU A 31 12.73 16.07 8.03
C GLU A 31 12.42 14.57 8.04
N ARG A 32 12.95 13.84 9.03
CA ARG A 32 12.66 12.43 9.24
C ARG A 32 11.16 12.21 9.52
N LYS A 33 10.57 12.95 10.47
CA LYS A 33 9.12 12.87 10.77
C LYS A 33 8.26 13.20 9.54
N LYS A 34 8.63 14.22 8.76
CA LYS A 34 7.93 14.54 7.50
C LYS A 34 8.05 13.42 6.46
N SER A 35 9.19 12.76 6.38
CA SER A 35 9.40 11.62 5.47
C SER A 35 8.60 10.40 5.90
N GLU A 36 8.53 10.11 7.21
CA GLU A 36 7.69 9.04 7.76
C GLU A 36 6.21 9.30 7.48
N ILE A 37 5.72 10.52 7.73
CA ILE A 37 4.32 10.88 7.42
C ILE A 37 4.03 10.73 5.93
N LYS A 38 4.95 11.16 5.06
CA LYS A 38 4.80 10.99 3.60
C LYS A 38 4.84 9.52 3.17
N ALA A 39 5.64 8.68 3.82
CA ALA A 39 5.67 7.24 3.57
C ALA A 39 4.34 6.59 3.97
N LEU A 40 3.84 6.90 5.17
CA LEU A 40 2.53 6.45 5.65
C LEU A 40 1.37 6.91 4.75
N GLN A 41 1.41 8.16 4.27
CA GLN A 41 0.41 8.67 3.32
C GLN A 41 0.46 8.00 1.94
N ARG A 42 1.61 7.47 1.52
CA ARG A 42 1.77 6.71 0.27
C ARG A 42 1.28 5.26 0.38
N GLN A 43 1.21 4.70 1.58
CA GLN A 43 0.69 3.35 1.82
C GLN A 43 -0.82 3.26 1.54
N ILE A 44 -1.55 4.37 1.67
CA ILE A 44 -2.97 4.43 1.29
C ILE A 44 -3.05 5.15 -0.05
N ASN A 45 -3.54 4.49 -1.08
CA ASN A 45 -3.80 5.11 -2.37
C ASN A 45 -4.97 6.11 -2.26
N PRO A 46 -4.73 7.46 -2.27
CA PRO A 46 -5.81 8.43 -2.05
C PRO A 46 -6.88 8.36 -3.13
N HIS A 47 -6.49 8.06 -4.36
CA HIS A 47 -7.41 7.92 -5.48
C HIS A 47 -8.34 6.72 -5.32
N PHE A 48 -7.84 5.59 -4.80
CA PHE A 48 -8.68 4.45 -4.45
C PHE A 48 -9.69 4.83 -3.37
N LEU A 49 -9.23 5.50 -2.30
CA LEU A 49 -10.09 5.92 -1.20
C LEU A 49 -11.25 6.81 -1.67
N PHE A 50 -10.96 7.85 -2.48
CA PHE A 50 -12.01 8.71 -3.04
C PHE A 50 -13.01 7.94 -3.91
N ASN A 51 -12.53 7.03 -4.76
CA ASN A 51 -13.39 6.21 -5.60
C ASN A 51 -14.25 5.25 -4.78
N ALA A 52 -13.68 4.62 -3.75
CA ALA A 52 -14.39 3.75 -2.83
C ALA A 52 -15.54 4.49 -2.12
N LEU A 53 -15.25 5.68 -1.55
CA LEU A 53 -16.26 6.51 -0.90
C LEU A 53 -17.38 6.95 -1.84
N ASN A 54 -17.04 7.35 -3.07
CA ASN A 54 -18.03 7.71 -4.09
C ASN A 54 -18.91 6.50 -4.47
N THR A 55 -18.30 5.32 -4.63
CA THR A 55 -19.02 4.08 -4.90
C THR A 55 -19.96 3.73 -3.75
N ILE A 56 -19.49 3.77 -2.50
CA ILE A 56 -20.30 3.52 -1.31
C ILE A 56 -21.49 4.50 -1.26
N THR A 57 -21.23 5.78 -1.46
CA THR A 57 -22.27 6.83 -1.45
C THR A 57 -23.35 6.55 -2.49
N SER A 58 -22.99 6.07 -3.68
CA SER A 58 -23.97 5.72 -4.71
C SER A 58 -24.90 4.57 -4.29
N PHE A 59 -24.40 3.63 -3.47
CA PHE A 59 -25.18 2.49 -2.98
C PHE A 59 -26.04 2.80 -1.75
N ILE A 60 -25.78 3.86 -1.00
CA ILE A 60 -26.53 4.16 0.25
C ILE A 60 -28.04 4.20 0.03
N ARG A 61 -28.49 4.76 -1.09
CA ARG A 61 -29.93 4.88 -1.41
C ARG A 61 -30.47 3.69 -2.19
N ILE A 62 -29.63 3.04 -3.00
CA ILE A 62 -30.08 1.99 -3.95
C ILE A 62 -30.00 0.62 -3.29
N ASN A 63 -28.94 0.34 -2.52
CA ASN A 63 -28.71 -0.93 -1.85
C ASN A 63 -27.90 -0.68 -0.54
N PRO A 64 -28.59 -0.32 0.56
CA PRO A 64 -27.94 -0.01 1.84
C PRO A 64 -27.10 -1.15 2.40
N ASP A 65 -27.53 -2.41 2.20
CA ASP A 65 -26.78 -3.57 2.68
C ASP A 65 -25.47 -3.74 1.93
N LYS A 66 -25.45 -3.50 0.61
CA LYS A 66 -24.20 -3.46 -0.16
C LYS A 66 -23.30 -2.30 0.30
N ALA A 67 -23.84 -1.12 0.52
CA ALA A 67 -23.09 0.01 1.05
C ALA A 67 -22.43 -0.33 2.40
N ARG A 68 -23.17 -0.98 3.33
CA ARG A 68 -22.64 -1.44 4.61
C ARG A 68 -21.48 -2.43 4.44
N LYS A 69 -21.62 -3.42 3.56
CA LYS A 69 -20.54 -4.40 3.25
C LYS A 69 -19.29 -3.71 2.71
N LEU A 70 -19.47 -2.74 1.81
CA LEU A 70 -18.35 -1.97 1.24
C LEU A 70 -17.63 -1.10 2.29
N ILE A 71 -18.35 -0.54 3.26
CA ILE A 71 -17.74 0.19 4.39
C ILE A 71 -16.88 -0.75 5.23
N ILE A 72 -17.37 -1.97 5.52
CA ILE A 72 -16.61 -2.98 6.27
C ILE A 72 -15.34 -3.37 5.50
N ASN A 73 -15.46 -3.63 4.19
CA ASN A 73 -14.31 -3.95 3.33
C ASN A 73 -13.30 -2.80 3.29
N LEU A 74 -13.76 -1.55 3.19
CA LEU A 74 -12.88 -0.39 3.23
C LEU A 74 -12.15 -0.27 4.57
N SER A 75 -12.84 -0.53 5.68
CA SER A 75 -12.24 -0.54 7.01
C SER A 75 -11.17 -1.65 7.15
N THR A 76 -11.42 -2.84 6.62
CA THR A 76 -10.46 -3.96 6.60
C THR A 76 -9.22 -3.59 5.78
N TYR A 77 -9.41 -3.07 4.57
CA TYR A 77 -8.33 -2.59 3.70
C TYR A 77 -7.48 -1.51 4.38
N MET A 78 -8.13 -0.49 4.96
CA MET A 78 -7.42 0.61 5.62
C MET A 78 -6.65 0.16 6.85
N ARG A 79 -7.25 -0.66 7.71
CA ARG A 79 -6.60 -1.16 8.93
C ARG A 79 -5.32 -1.90 8.58
N TYR A 80 -5.36 -2.79 7.60
CA TYR A 80 -4.20 -3.54 7.17
C TYR A 80 -3.08 -2.62 6.69
N ASN A 81 -3.38 -1.67 5.82
CA ASN A 81 -2.38 -0.74 5.28
C ASN A 81 -1.76 0.20 6.34
N LEU A 82 -2.46 0.44 7.44
CA LEU A 82 -1.95 1.26 8.56
C LEU A 82 -1.14 0.43 9.58
N GLU A 83 -1.42 -0.87 9.70
CA GLU A 83 -0.76 -1.78 10.65
C GLU A 83 0.43 -2.54 10.01
N VAL A 84 0.79 -2.21 8.75
CA VAL A 84 1.92 -2.85 8.07
C VAL A 84 3.20 -2.66 8.89
N ASN A 85 3.73 -3.78 9.37
CA ASN A 85 5.06 -3.90 9.94
C ASN A 85 5.90 -4.77 9.01
N ASP A 86 7.23 -4.59 9.01
CA ASP A 86 8.19 -5.37 8.19
C ASP A 86 8.26 -6.87 8.55
N ASN A 87 7.20 -7.42 9.12
CA ASN A 87 7.13 -8.79 9.59
C ASN A 87 6.46 -9.71 8.56
N LEU A 88 6.85 -10.99 8.62
CA LEU A 88 6.13 -12.04 7.92
C LEU A 88 4.74 -12.21 8.51
N ILE A 89 3.73 -12.21 7.66
CA ILE A 89 2.33 -12.39 8.02
C ILE A 89 1.79 -13.68 7.42
N ASP A 90 0.68 -14.15 7.99
CA ASP A 90 -0.07 -15.26 7.42
C ASP A 90 -0.66 -14.85 6.05
N ILE A 91 -0.42 -15.67 5.02
CA ILE A 91 -0.92 -15.42 3.67
C ILE A 91 -2.45 -15.25 3.64
N ASN A 92 -3.17 -15.93 4.52
CA ASN A 92 -4.63 -15.83 4.60
C ASN A 92 -5.08 -14.43 5.05
N LYS A 93 -4.31 -13.75 5.90
CA LYS A 93 -4.59 -12.35 6.29
C LYS A 93 -4.43 -11.40 5.10
N GLU A 94 -3.39 -11.59 4.29
CA GLU A 94 -3.21 -10.76 3.08
C GLU A 94 -4.29 -11.07 2.04
N LEU A 95 -4.67 -12.33 1.87
CA LEU A 95 -5.78 -12.72 0.99
C LEU A 95 -7.12 -12.12 1.43
N GLU A 96 -7.40 -12.05 2.74
CA GLU A 96 -8.60 -11.38 3.26
C GLU A 96 -8.64 -9.90 2.86
N GLN A 97 -7.54 -9.22 3.01
CA GLN A 97 -7.41 -7.82 2.64
C GLN A 97 -7.50 -7.62 1.12
N VAL A 98 -6.87 -8.48 0.32
CA VAL A 98 -6.99 -8.48 -1.15
C VAL A 98 -8.43 -8.67 -1.57
N LYS A 99 -9.17 -9.61 -0.95
CA LYS A 99 -10.60 -9.81 -1.19
C LYS A 99 -11.42 -8.57 -0.86
N ALA A 100 -11.12 -7.89 0.26
CA ALA A 100 -11.79 -6.65 0.63
C ALA A 100 -11.58 -5.53 -0.41
N TYR A 101 -10.35 -5.36 -0.91
CA TYR A 101 -10.03 -4.45 -1.99
C TYR A 101 -10.79 -4.79 -3.28
N VAL A 102 -10.74 -6.05 -3.70
CA VAL A 102 -11.41 -6.54 -4.91
C VAL A 102 -12.92 -6.30 -4.87
N GLU A 103 -13.58 -6.55 -3.73
CA GLU A 103 -15.02 -6.32 -3.60
C GLU A 103 -15.41 -4.84 -3.78
N ILE A 104 -14.56 -3.91 -3.36
CA ILE A 104 -14.76 -2.47 -3.60
C ILE A 104 -14.60 -2.15 -5.08
N GLU A 105 -13.57 -2.67 -5.74
CA GLU A 105 -13.33 -2.45 -7.17
C GLU A 105 -14.43 -3.11 -8.04
N LYS A 106 -14.89 -4.32 -7.68
CA LYS A 106 -16.05 -4.96 -8.34
C LYS A 106 -17.32 -4.12 -8.19
N ALA A 107 -17.55 -3.52 -7.04
CA ALA A 107 -18.69 -2.61 -6.86
C ALA A 107 -18.60 -1.37 -7.75
N ARG A 108 -17.38 -0.89 -8.02
CA ARG A 108 -17.11 0.27 -8.88
C ARG A 108 -17.25 -0.06 -10.37
N PHE A 109 -16.67 -1.16 -10.81
CA PHE A 109 -16.67 -1.54 -12.23
C PHE A 109 -17.93 -2.31 -12.65
N GLY A 110 -18.69 -2.85 -11.69
CA GLY A 110 -19.87 -3.68 -11.96
C GLY A 110 -19.50 -4.97 -12.70
N ASP A 111 -20.33 -5.36 -13.66
CA ASP A 111 -20.14 -6.58 -14.44
C ASP A 111 -18.93 -6.55 -15.39
N LYS A 112 -18.25 -5.42 -15.47
CA LYS A 112 -17.05 -5.26 -16.31
C LYS A 112 -15.81 -5.90 -15.71
N LEU A 113 -15.76 -6.09 -14.40
CA LEU A 113 -14.61 -6.69 -13.69
C LEU A 113 -14.99 -8.07 -13.15
N THR A 114 -14.42 -9.10 -13.74
CA THR A 114 -14.50 -10.47 -13.22
C THR A 114 -13.22 -10.78 -12.45
N VAL A 115 -13.35 -11.31 -11.24
CA VAL A 115 -12.19 -11.79 -10.46
C VAL A 115 -12.44 -13.23 -10.07
N LEU A 116 -11.51 -14.09 -10.47
CA LEU A 116 -11.51 -15.52 -10.17
C LEU A 116 -10.42 -15.81 -9.12
N TYR A 117 -10.73 -16.73 -8.21
CA TYR A 117 -9.81 -17.19 -7.18
C TYR A 117 -9.52 -18.67 -7.41
N ASP A 118 -8.24 -18.99 -7.60
CA ASP A 118 -7.72 -20.36 -7.67
C ASP A 118 -6.79 -20.59 -6.48
N ILE A 119 -7.38 -20.79 -5.32
CA ILE A 119 -6.72 -20.83 -4.02
C ILE A 119 -6.95 -22.20 -3.39
N ASP A 120 -5.87 -22.91 -3.07
CA ASP A 120 -5.94 -24.16 -2.34
C ASP A 120 -6.49 -23.94 -0.93
N GLU A 121 -7.15 -24.97 -0.40
CA GLU A 121 -7.60 -24.98 1.00
C GLU A 121 -6.42 -25.18 1.95
N ASN A 122 -6.51 -24.61 3.16
CA ASN A 122 -5.55 -24.81 4.24
C ASN A 122 -4.10 -24.48 3.89
N ILE A 123 -3.86 -23.32 3.26
CA ILE A 123 -2.52 -22.84 2.98
C ILE A 123 -1.91 -22.30 4.28
N GLU A 124 -0.84 -22.94 4.73
CA GLU A 124 -0.03 -22.49 5.86
C GLU A 124 1.29 -21.90 5.32
N ALA A 125 1.29 -20.61 5.00
CA ALA A 125 2.47 -19.90 4.55
C ALA A 125 2.57 -18.52 5.20
N LYS A 126 3.79 -18.10 5.49
CA LYS A 126 4.11 -16.74 5.93
C LYS A 126 4.82 -16.01 4.81
N ILE A 127 4.34 -14.84 4.48
CA ILE A 127 4.87 -13.99 3.41
C ILE A 127 5.16 -12.58 3.95
N PRO A 128 6.06 -11.82 3.34
CA PRO A 128 6.16 -10.39 3.62
C PRO A 128 4.82 -9.71 3.39
N SER A 129 4.48 -8.76 4.24
CA SER A 129 3.27 -7.94 4.05
C SER A 129 3.33 -7.19 2.71
N LEU A 130 2.17 -6.93 2.10
CA LEU A 130 2.06 -6.28 0.79
C LEU A 130 2.77 -7.03 -0.35
N THR A 131 2.71 -8.35 -0.35
CA THR A 131 3.24 -9.21 -1.44
C THR A 131 2.20 -9.40 -2.55
N ILE A 132 0.96 -9.74 -2.21
CA ILE A 132 -0.12 -10.05 -3.17
C ILE A 132 -0.86 -8.79 -3.59
N GLN A 133 -1.14 -7.90 -2.64
CA GLN A 133 -1.94 -6.69 -2.88
C GLN A 133 -1.41 -5.83 -4.04
N PRO A 134 -0.11 -5.46 -4.12
CA PRO A 134 0.38 -4.63 -5.22
C PRO A 134 0.24 -5.30 -6.59
N LEU A 135 0.32 -6.63 -6.67
CA LEU A 135 0.12 -7.37 -7.91
C LEU A 135 -1.34 -7.26 -8.38
N VAL A 136 -2.29 -7.42 -7.47
CA VAL A 136 -3.73 -7.31 -7.77
C VAL A 136 -4.10 -5.86 -8.11
N GLU A 137 -3.59 -4.89 -7.37
CA GLU A 137 -3.78 -3.46 -7.69
C GLU A 137 -3.25 -3.14 -9.09
N ASN A 138 -2.07 -3.62 -9.43
CA ASN A 138 -1.46 -3.43 -10.74
C ASN A 138 -2.31 -4.08 -11.85
N ALA A 139 -2.77 -5.30 -11.66
CA ALA A 139 -3.62 -6.00 -12.62
C ALA A 139 -4.94 -5.25 -12.88
N ILE A 140 -5.59 -4.72 -11.85
CA ILE A 140 -6.84 -3.97 -11.98
C ILE A 140 -6.60 -2.57 -12.55
N ILE A 141 -5.62 -1.81 -12.02
CA ILE A 141 -5.39 -0.42 -12.43
C ILE A 141 -4.79 -0.34 -13.84
N HIS A 142 -3.80 -1.14 -14.13
CA HIS A 142 -3.05 -1.08 -15.39
C HIS A 142 -3.54 -2.07 -16.44
N GLY A 143 -3.95 -3.28 -16.02
CA GLY A 143 -4.50 -4.27 -16.92
C GLY A 143 -5.92 -3.94 -17.36
N ILE A 144 -6.84 -3.82 -16.42
CA ILE A 144 -8.27 -3.73 -16.69
C ILE A 144 -8.73 -2.29 -16.95
N ARG A 145 -8.37 -1.33 -16.09
CA ARG A 145 -8.83 0.06 -16.20
C ARG A 145 -8.40 0.71 -17.52
N LYS A 146 -7.18 0.46 -17.98
CA LYS A 146 -6.68 0.99 -19.27
C LYS A 146 -7.33 0.31 -20.47
N ASN A 147 -7.89 -0.87 -20.30
CA ASN A 147 -8.66 -1.61 -21.32
C ASN A 147 -10.17 -1.27 -21.29
N GLY A 148 -10.53 -0.02 -21.00
CA GLY A 148 -11.94 0.40 -20.94
C GLY A 148 -12.69 -0.07 -19.69
N GLY A 149 -12.00 -0.63 -18.71
CA GLY A 149 -12.54 -1.11 -17.46
C GLY A 149 -13.18 -2.51 -17.54
N CYS A 150 -12.99 -3.23 -18.64
CA CYS A 150 -13.49 -4.60 -18.84
C CYS A 150 -12.35 -5.60 -18.83
N GLY A 151 -12.53 -6.71 -18.11
CA GLY A 151 -11.62 -7.84 -18.14
C GLY A 151 -11.69 -8.74 -16.90
N THR A 152 -10.84 -9.75 -16.94
CA THR A 152 -10.76 -10.79 -15.92
C THR A 152 -9.41 -10.75 -15.22
N VAL A 153 -9.41 -10.88 -13.90
CA VAL A 153 -8.21 -11.06 -13.08
C VAL A 153 -8.31 -12.42 -12.40
N VAL A 154 -7.26 -13.22 -12.46
CA VAL A 154 -7.14 -14.49 -11.74
C VAL A 154 -6.11 -14.31 -10.62
N ILE A 155 -6.51 -14.64 -9.40
CA ILE A 155 -5.64 -14.63 -8.23
C ILE A 155 -5.45 -16.07 -7.79
N GLY A 156 -4.22 -16.57 -7.91
CA GLY A 156 -3.90 -17.94 -7.60
C GLY A 156 -2.93 -18.08 -6.44
N VAL A 157 -3.19 -19.07 -5.58
CA VAL A 157 -2.27 -19.48 -4.51
C VAL A 157 -2.35 -21.00 -4.38
N LYS A 158 -1.25 -21.69 -4.67
CA LYS A 158 -1.16 -23.16 -4.60
C LYS A 158 0.02 -23.62 -3.79
N LYS A 159 -0.20 -24.70 -3.08
CA LYS A 159 0.85 -25.41 -2.36
C LYS A 159 1.52 -26.38 -3.33
N GLU A 160 2.81 -26.21 -3.52
CA GLU A 160 3.66 -27.08 -4.32
C GLU A 160 4.73 -27.74 -3.42
N ASP A 161 5.48 -28.73 -3.93
CA ASP A 161 6.49 -29.44 -3.15
C ASP A 161 7.60 -28.49 -2.67
N GLY A 162 7.54 -28.15 -1.37
CA GLY A 162 8.54 -27.32 -0.69
C GLY A 162 8.34 -25.80 -0.78
N TYR A 163 7.31 -25.30 -1.50
CA TYR A 163 7.01 -23.86 -1.59
C TYR A 163 5.53 -23.58 -1.83
N THR A 164 5.14 -22.31 -1.65
CA THR A 164 3.81 -21.83 -2.01
C THR A 164 3.94 -20.91 -3.21
N ARG A 165 3.25 -21.25 -4.29
CA ARG A 165 3.20 -20.45 -5.51
C ARG A 165 2.06 -19.44 -5.41
N VAL A 166 2.37 -18.17 -5.69
CA VAL A 166 1.40 -17.08 -5.79
C VAL A 166 1.51 -16.46 -7.18
N TRP A 167 0.37 -16.21 -7.83
CA TRP A 167 0.34 -15.50 -9.11
C TRP A 167 -0.92 -14.65 -9.26
N VAL A 168 -0.80 -13.64 -10.09
CA VAL A 168 -1.92 -12.80 -10.52
C VAL A 168 -1.84 -12.66 -12.03
N GLU A 169 -2.91 -13.03 -12.71
CA GLU A 169 -3.04 -12.94 -14.15
C GLU A 169 -4.17 -11.98 -14.52
N ASN A 170 -4.04 -11.28 -15.63
CA ASN A 170 -5.10 -10.47 -16.19
C ASN A 170 -5.13 -10.60 -17.72
N ASP A 171 -6.33 -10.52 -18.30
CA ASP A 171 -6.57 -10.54 -19.75
C ASP A 171 -6.55 -9.15 -20.40
N GLY A 172 -6.16 -8.13 -19.64
CA GLY A 172 -6.05 -6.75 -20.11
C GLY A 172 -4.71 -6.44 -20.78
N ILE A 173 -4.26 -5.19 -20.63
CA ILE A 173 -3.00 -4.73 -21.23
C ILE A 173 -1.82 -5.39 -20.51
N ALA A 174 -0.94 -6.03 -21.27
CA ALA A 174 0.28 -6.64 -20.77
C ALA A 174 1.25 -5.58 -20.20
N ILE A 175 2.11 -6.00 -19.28
CA ILE A 175 3.19 -5.15 -18.77
C ILE A 175 4.23 -4.97 -19.89
N ASP A 176 4.66 -3.73 -20.09
CA ASP A 176 5.69 -3.40 -21.09
C ASP A 176 7.01 -4.12 -20.76
N LEU A 177 7.62 -4.74 -21.78
CA LEU A 177 8.88 -5.47 -21.64
C LEU A 177 10.02 -4.60 -21.11
N ASP A 178 10.03 -3.30 -21.42
CA ASP A 178 11.03 -2.36 -20.91
C ASP A 178 10.85 -2.08 -19.40
N VAL A 179 9.62 -2.14 -18.89
CA VAL A 179 9.34 -2.06 -17.43
C VAL A 179 9.84 -3.33 -16.76
N ILE A 180 9.58 -4.51 -17.34
CA ILE A 180 10.05 -5.79 -16.82
C ILE A 180 11.57 -5.82 -16.72
N LYS A 181 12.28 -5.40 -17.75
CA LYS A 181 13.75 -5.35 -17.76
C LYS A 181 14.33 -4.47 -16.66
N LYS A 182 13.68 -3.33 -16.35
CA LYS A 182 14.12 -2.42 -15.27
C LYS A 182 13.94 -3.00 -13.86
N VAL A 183 13.06 -3.96 -13.67
CA VAL A 183 12.84 -4.62 -12.37
C VAL A 183 13.91 -5.67 -12.11
N TYR A 184 14.46 -6.30 -13.17
CA TYR A 184 15.47 -7.35 -13.08
C TYR A 184 16.92 -6.85 -13.30
N SER A 185 17.13 -5.56 -13.53
CA SER A 185 18.45 -4.91 -13.62
C SER A 185 18.85 -4.27 -12.29
#